data_9dbd92170e1f1ffc0c2bf5442ee34171
#
_entry.id   9dbd92170e1f1ffc0c2bf5442ee34171
#
_cell.length_a   1.000
_cell.length_b   1.000
_cell.length_c   1.000
_cell.angle_alpha   90.00
_cell.angle_beta   90.00
_cell.angle_gamma   90.00
#
_symmetry.space_group_name_H-M   'P 1'
#
loop_
_entity.id
_entity.type
_entity.pdbx_description
1 polymer ?
#
loop_
_entity_poly.entity_id
_entity_poly.type
_entity_poly.pdbx_seq_one_letter_code
_entity_poly.pdbx_strand_id
1 'polypeptide(L)'
;RSINALVPDLLPVFAPALPLGISFYVFTAIGYLADVSCGKVAAARSPFRFFVFLAFFGHGPSGPIVRYDQQLPCLDAKAAERQVSLDRFCYGIKRFVLGLAKKAIIADQLALIYSRVTSVPAATVPAPALVLGYLAYMMQLYFDFSGYSDMAIGIGSFFGLELPENFNYPYLSCS
;
A
#
# COMPACT_ATOMS: atom_id res chain seq x y z
N ARG A 1 31.26 -4.31 -18.29
CA ARG A 1 31.00 -4.48 -19.75
C ARG A 1 30.23 -5.78 -19.91
N SER A 2 28.98 -5.71 -20.41
CA SER A 2 28.10 -6.86 -20.52
C SER A 2 28.59 -7.81 -21.65
N ILE A 3 28.38 -9.11 -21.45
CA ILE A 3 28.73 -10.17 -22.42
C ILE A 3 28.09 -9.91 -23.79
N ASN A 4 26.90 -9.31 -23.86
CA ASN A 4 26.25 -8.92 -25.12
C ASN A 4 27.01 -7.85 -25.93
N ALA A 5 28.03 -7.18 -25.37
CA ALA A 5 28.91 -6.28 -26.12
C ALA A 5 29.95 -7.02 -26.94
N LEU A 6 30.20 -8.29 -26.63
CA LEU A 6 31.19 -9.15 -27.31
C LEU A 6 30.55 -10.05 -28.37
N VAL A 7 29.30 -10.45 -28.15
CA VAL A 7 28.52 -11.28 -29.09
C VAL A 7 27.08 -10.76 -29.12
N PRO A 8 26.71 -9.98 -30.14
CA PRO A 8 25.34 -9.49 -30.29
C PRO A 8 24.35 -10.66 -30.38
N ASP A 9 23.25 -10.57 -29.65
CA ASP A 9 22.12 -11.52 -29.65
C ASP A 9 22.38 -12.93 -29.05
N LEU A 10 23.48 -13.14 -28.33
CA LEU A 10 23.76 -14.43 -27.70
C LEU A 10 22.78 -14.73 -26.54
N LEU A 11 22.33 -13.70 -25.82
CA LEU A 11 21.37 -13.84 -24.72
C LEU A 11 20.21 -12.88 -24.93
N PRO A 12 18.96 -13.36 -24.80
CA PRO A 12 17.82 -12.46 -24.80
C PRO A 12 18.02 -11.43 -23.68
N VAL A 13 17.92 -10.14 -24.00
CA VAL A 13 17.93 -9.07 -23.00
C VAL A 13 16.64 -9.21 -22.20
N PHE A 14 16.74 -9.95 -21.11
CA PHE A 14 15.65 -10.03 -20.12
C PHE A 14 15.62 -8.70 -19.37
N ALA A 15 14.73 -7.82 -19.76
CA ALA A 15 14.41 -6.61 -19.03
C ALA A 15 13.23 -6.94 -18.08
N PRO A 16 13.46 -7.39 -16.85
CA PRO A 16 12.39 -7.68 -15.92
C PRO A 16 11.66 -6.37 -15.63
N ALA A 17 10.36 -6.35 -15.85
CA ALA A 17 9.53 -5.26 -15.35
C ALA A 17 9.70 -5.18 -13.83
N LEU A 18 9.87 -3.96 -13.30
CA LEU A 18 9.93 -3.78 -11.85
C LEU A 18 8.67 -4.36 -11.21
N PRO A 19 8.81 -5.23 -10.21
CA PRO A 19 7.66 -5.78 -9.50
C PRO A 19 6.80 -4.66 -8.92
N LEU A 20 5.48 -4.77 -9.10
CA LEU A 20 4.54 -3.82 -8.54
C LEU A 20 4.70 -3.78 -7.01
N GLY A 21 4.81 -2.57 -6.44
CA GLY A 21 4.96 -2.39 -4.99
C GLY A 21 6.36 -2.66 -4.42
N ILE A 22 7.41 -2.82 -5.26
CA ILE A 22 8.76 -3.11 -4.77
C ILE A 22 9.23 -2.14 -3.68
N SER A 23 8.90 -0.86 -3.80
CA SER A 23 9.26 0.15 -2.81
C SER A 23 8.66 -0.17 -1.44
N PHE A 24 7.40 -0.62 -1.39
CA PHE A 24 6.73 -0.99 -0.14
C PHE A 24 7.39 -2.21 0.50
N TYR A 25 7.71 -3.25 -0.28
CA TYR A 25 8.43 -4.42 0.23
C TYR A 25 9.82 -4.06 0.76
N VAL A 26 10.55 -3.19 0.06
CA VAL A 26 11.88 -2.74 0.48
C VAL A 26 11.78 -1.91 1.77
N PHE A 27 10.85 -0.96 1.88
CA PHE A 27 10.66 -0.18 3.10
C PHE A 27 10.25 -1.06 4.29
N THR A 28 9.36 -2.02 4.08
CA THR A 28 8.96 -3.00 5.12
C THR A 28 10.17 -3.84 5.57
N ALA A 29 11.02 -4.29 4.63
CA ALA A 29 12.24 -5.04 4.95
C ALA A 29 13.25 -4.19 5.72
N ILE A 30 13.47 -2.93 5.30
CA ILE A 30 14.37 -2.00 6.00
C ILE A 30 13.84 -1.72 7.41
N GLY A 31 12.54 -1.47 7.56
CA GLY A 31 11.91 -1.28 8.88
C GLY A 31 12.12 -2.47 9.81
N TYR A 32 11.93 -3.69 9.30
CA TYR A 32 12.21 -4.91 10.05
C TYR A 32 13.67 -5.00 10.48
N LEU A 33 14.62 -4.78 9.56
CA LEU A 33 16.05 -4.84 9.89
C LEU A 33 16.44 -3.79 10.94
N ALA A 34 15.89 -2.59 10.84
CA ALA A 34 16.11 -1.53 11.82
C ALA A 34 15.55 -1.92 13.21
N ASP A 35 14.32 -2.45 13.29
CA ASP A 35 13.73 -2.86 14.55
C ASP A 35 14.48 -4.05 15.20
N VAL A 36 14.98 -4.99 14.41
CA VAL A 36 15.84 -6.08 14.90
C VAL A 36 17.20 -5.54 15.38
N SER A 37 17.84 -4.65 14.62
CA SER A 37 19.14 -4.07 14.99
C SER A 37 19.06 -3.22 16.26
N CYS A 38 17.94 -2.55 16.49
CA CYS A 38 17.66 -1.78 17.71
C CYS A 38 17.20 -2.65 18.89
N GLY A 39 17.12 -3.97 18.71
CA GLY A 39 16.67 -4.90 19.77
C GLY A 39 15.19 -4.80 20.13
N LYS A 40 14.37 -4.10 19.33
CA LYS A 40 12.92 -3.95 19.56
C LYS A 40 12.16 -5.24 19.27
N VAL A 41 12.64 -6.01 18.31
CA VAL A 41 12.00 -7.23 17.84
C VAL A 41 13.04 -8.34 17.71
N ALA A 42 12.69 -9.56 18.11
CA ALA A 42 13.53 -10.72 17.89
C ALA A 42 13.55 -11.09 16.40
N ALA A 43 14.72 -11.49 15.89
CA ALA A 43 14.85 -11.94 14.51
C ALA A 43 13.92 -13.12 14.23
N ALA A 44 13.33 -13.14 13.03
CA ALA A 44 12.48 -14.23 12.59
C ALA A 44 13.28 -15.56 12.58
N ARG A 45 12.71 -16.59 13.21
CA ARG A 45 13.38 -17.91 13.35
C ARG A 45 13.56 -18.63 12.01
N SER A 46 12.85 -18.23 10.97
CA SER A 46 12.83 -18.88 9.67
C SER A 46 12.75 -17.83 8.55
N PRO A 47 13.56 -17.99 7.47
CA PRO A 47 13.46 -17.15 6.28
C PRO A 47 12.06 -17.19 5.64
N PHE A 48 11.39 -18.34 5.71
CA PHE A 48 10.03 -18.50 5.19
C PHE A 48 9.04 -17.60 5.94
N ARG A 49 9.16 -17.49 7.27
CA ARG A 49 8.32 -16.60 8.08
C ARG A 49 8.52 -15.13 7.70
N PHE A 50 9.76 -14.73 7.48
CA PHE A 50 10.09 -13.40 6.99
C PHE A 50 9.52 -13.16 5.59
N PHE A 51 9.62 -14.13 4.69
CA PHE A 51 9.02 -14.05 3.36
C PHE A 51 7.49 -13.89 3.41
N VAL A 52 6.80 -14.67 4.25
CA VAL A 52 5.33 -14.56 4.45
C VAL A 52 4.96 -13.17 4.98
N PHE A 53 5.77 -12.62 5.89
CA PHE A 53 5.59 -11.24 6.35
C PHE A 53 5.70 -10.22 5.21
N LEU A 54 6.76 -10.31 4.40
CA LEU A 54 6.96 -9.39 3.26
C LEU A 54 5.88 -9.54 2.18
N ALA A 55 5.54 -10.78 1.83
CA ALA A 55 4.59 -11.09 0.76
C ALA A 55 3.13 -11.06 1.22
N PHE A 56 2.86 -10.58 2.42
CA PHE A 56 1.50 -10.54 2.93
C PHE A 56 0.62 -9.64 2.05
N PHE A 57 -0.54 -10.17 1.63
CA PHE A 57 -1.42 -9.51 0.67
C PHE A 57 -1.91 -8.11 1.12
N GLY A 58 -2.03 -7.89 2.43
CA GLY A 58 -2.45 -6.61 3.00
C GLY A 58 -1.42 -5.50 2.79
N HIS A 59 -0.14 -5.83 2.55
CA HIS A 59 0.90 -4.84 2.26
C HIS A 59 0.82 -4.31 0.84
N GLY A 60 0.42 -5.12 -0.15
CA GLY A 60 0.22 -4.79 -1.54
C GLY A 60 0.96 -3.56 -2.09
N PRO A 61 0.62 -3.08 -3.29
CA PRO A 61 1.30 -1.92 -3.87
C PRO A 61 1.01 -0.59 -3.13
N SER A 62 0.01 -0.56 -2.26
CA SER A 62 -0.40 0.65 -1.51
C SER A 62 -0.99 0.28 -0.14
N GLY A 63 -0.66 -0.89 0.41
CA GLY A 63 -1.17 -1.34 1.69
C GLY A 63 -0.55 -0.62 2.89
N PRO A 64 -1.12 -0.79 4.09
CA PRO A 64 -0.54 -0.24 5.30
C PRO A 64 0.88 -0.75 5.50
N ILE A 65 1.81 0.15 5.80
CA ILE A 65 3.17 -0.21 6.20
C ILE A 65 3.09 -0.67 7.66
N VAL A 66 3.04 -1.98 7.85
CA VAL A 66 2.89 -2.60 9.16
C VAL A 66 4.25 -3.02 9.69
N ARG A 67 4.51 -2.76 10.98
CA ARG A 67 5.71 -3.26 11.65
C ARG A 67 5.58 -4.76 11.90
N TYR A 68 6.74 -5.43 11.97
CA TYR A 68 6.78 -6.87 12.17
C TYR A 68 6.11 -7.32 13.48
N ASP A 69 6.32 -6.58 14.57
CA ASP A 69 5.70 -6.82 15.89
C ASP A 69 4.17 -6.70 15.85
N GLN A 70 3.65 -5.74 15.11
CA GLN A 70 2.21 -5.53 14.96
C GLN A 70 1.54 -6.64 14.14
N GLN A 71 2.28 -7.27 13.21
CA GLN A 71 1.76 -8.33 12.37
C GLN A 71 1.96 -9.72 12.96
N LEU A 72 2.87 -9.88 13.92
CA LEU A 72 3.14 -11.16 14.58
C LEU A 72 1.87 -11.88 15.06
N PRO A 73 0.90 -11.23 15.73
CA PRO A 73 -0.33 -11.90 16.15
C PRO A 73 -1.12 -12.49 14.98
N CYS A 74 -1.16 -11.79 13.84
CA CYS A 74 -1.83 -12.28 12.63
C CYS A 74 -1.11 -13.47 12.00
N LEU A 75 0.24 -13.47 12.03
CA LEU A 75 1.07 -14.55 11.45
C LEU A 75 1.09 -15.79 12.33
N ASP A 76 1.05 -15.61 13.66
CA ASP A 76 1.14 -16.70 14.65
C ASP A 76 -0.22 -17.32 14.97
N ALA A 77 -1.32 -16.61 14.74
CA ALA A 77 -2.65 -17.14 14.99
C ALA A 77 -2.88 -18.41 14.15
N LYS A 78 -3.12 -19.51 14.83
CA LYS A 78 -3.55 -20.77 14.17
C LYS A 78 -4.89 -20.53 13.49
N ALA A 79 -5.13 -21.18 12.36
CA ALA A 79 -6.38 -21.05 11.61
C ALA A 79 -7.63 -21.30 12.49
N ALA A 80 -7.51 -22.18 13.49
CA ALA A 80 -8.56 -22.50 14.45
C ALA A 80 -8.83 -21.37 15.48
N GLU A 81 -7.86 -20.49 15.70
CA GLU A 81 -7.97 -19.37 16.65
C GLU A 81 -8.52 -18.10 15.99
N ARG A 82 -8.59 -18.10 14.66
CA ARG A 82 -9.16 -16.99 13.88
C ARG A 82 -10.67 -17.01 13.99
N GLN A 83 -11.22 -16.11 14.77
CA GLN A 83 -12.67 -15.98 14.90
C GLN A 83 -13.25 -15.25 13.69
N VAL A 84 -13.72 -16.05 12.71
CA VAL A 84 -14.53 -15.53 11.61
C VAL A 84 -15.97 -15.50 12.09
N SER A 85 -16.45 -14.33 12.53
CA SER A 85 -17.85 -14.12 12.92
C SER A 85 -18.61 -13.40 11.82
N LEU A 86 -19.94 -13.53 11.81
CA LEU A 86 -20.79 -12.78 10.89
C LEU A 86 -20.62 -11.28 11.05
N ASP A 87 -20.44 -10.80 12.28
CA ASP A 87 -20.22 -9.38 12.55
C ASP A 87 -18.91 -8.88 11.95
N ARG A 88 -17.81 -9.65 12.05
CA ARG A 88 -16.53 -9.32 11.40
C ARG A 88 -16.65 -9.34 9.89
N PHE A 89 -17.39 -10.28 9.35
CA PHE A 89 -17.64 -10.35 7.91
C PHE A 89 -18.44 -9.14 7.43
N CYS A 90 -19.52 -8.78 8.12
CA CYS A 90 -20.29 -7.58 7.82
C CYS A 90 -19.47 -6.29 7.97
N TYR A 91 -18.63 -6.21 8.99
CA TYR A 91 -17.68 -5.10 9.13
C TYR A 91 -16.73 -5.02 7.94
N GLY A 92 -16.17 -6.16 7.52
CA GLY A 92 -15.27 -6.24 6.37
C GLY A 92 -15.93 -5.76 5.07
N ILE A 93 -17.20 -6.17 4.82
CA ILE A 93 -17.97 -5.68 3.66
C ILE A 93 -18.12 -4.15 3.71
N LYS A 94 -18.58 -3.61 4.85
CA LYS A 94 -18.76 -2.16 5.01
C LYS A 94 -17.46 -1.41 4.75
N ARG A 95 -16.35 -1.90 5.31
CA ARG A 95 -15.03 -1.29 5.16
C ARG A 95 -14.55 -1.34 3.71
N PHE A 96 -14.70 -2.48 3.05
CA PHE A 96 -14.33 -2.66 1.64
C PHE A 96 -15.13 -1.74 0.73
N VAL A 97 -16.46 -1.66 0.91
CA VAL A 97 -17.34 -0.79 0.11
C VAL A 97 -16.99 0.68 0.31
N LEU A 98 -16.70 1.10 1.55
CA LEU A 98 -16.26 2.48 1.83
C LEU A 98 -14.92 2.79 1.15
N GLY A 99 -13.96 1.87 1.18
CA GLY A 99 -12.69 2.01 0.48
C GLY A 99 -12.87 2.13 -1.04
N LEU A 100 -13.70 1.27 -1.62
CA LEU A 100 -14.04 1.31 -3.04
C LEU A 100 -14.74 2.62 -3.42
N ALA A 101 -15.65 3.11 -2.58
CA ALA A 101 -16.31 4.39 -2.79
C ALA A 101 -15.33 5.57 -2.77
N LYS A 102 -14.38 5.59 -1.83
CA LYS A 102 -13.29 6.59 -1.81
C LYS A 102 -12.50 6.58 -3.12
N LYS A 103 -12.16 5.39 -3.63
CA LYS A 103 -11.42 5.25 -4.88
C LYS A 103 -12.25 5.69 -6.07
N ALA A 104 -13.41 5.08 -6.31
CA ALA A 104 -14.18 5.23 -7.55
C ALA A 104 -14.94 6.57 -7.63
N ILE A 105 -15.48 7.05 -6.49
CA ILE A 105 -16.33 8.24 -6.49
C ILE A 105 -15.53 9.52 -6.25
N ILE A 106 -14.45 9.45 -5.45
CA ILE A 106 -13.71 10.66 -5.06
C ILE A 106 -12.37 10.71 -5.80
N ALA A 107 -11.48 9.74 -5.61
CA ALA A 107 -10.12 9.80 -6.12
C ALA A 107 -10.08 9.85 -7.65
N ASP A 108 -10.85 9.00 -8.34
CA ASP A 108 -10.86 8.95 -9.80
C ASP A 108 -11.43 10.25 -10.42
N GLN A 109 -12.42 10.87 -9.78
CA GLN A 109 -12.94 12.16 -10.25
C GLN A 109 -11.93 13.31 -10.06
N LEU A 110 -11.24 13.32 -8.93
CA LEU A 110 -10.17 14.30 -8.66
C LEU A 110 -8.99 14.12 -9.62
N ALA A 111 -8.65 12.87 -9.98
CA ALA A 111 -7.64 12.57 -10.99
C ALA A 111 -7.99 13.16 -12.37
N LEU A 112 -9.27 13.14 -12.76
CA LEU A 112 -9.74 13.77 -14.01
C LEU A 112 -9.57 15.30 -13.99
N ILE A 113 -9.85 15.94 -12.85
CA ILE A 113 -9.65 17.38 -12.68
C ILE A 113 -8.15 17.72 -12.83
N TYR A 114 -7.29 17.02 -12.12
CA TYR A 114 -5.85 17.21 -12.19
C TYR A 114 -5.31 17.00 -13.61
N SER A 115 -5.71 15.90 -14.26
CA SER A 115 -5.24 15.58 -15.61
C SER A 115 -5.64 16.64 -16.65
N ARG A 116 -6.83 17.22 -16.54
CA ARG A 116 -7.27 18.33 -17.43
C ARG A 116 -6.43 19.58 -17.25
N VAL A 117 -6.10 19.92 -16.00
CA VAL A 117 -5.25 21.11 -15.71
C VAL A 117 -3.83 20.91 -16.20
N THR A 118 -3.28 19.69 -16.09
CA THR A 118 -1.89 19.39 -16.48
C THR A 118 -1.72 19.01 -17.95
N SER A 119 -2.81 18.77 -18.68
CA SER A 119 -2.76 18.44 -20.13
C SER A 119 -2.44 19.65 -21.03
N VAL A 120 -2.51 20.87 -20.50
CA VAL A 120 -2.18 22.11 -21.23
C VAL A 120 -0.91 22.75 -20.69
N PRO A 121 -0.17 23.52 -21.50
CA PRO A 121 1.03 24.21 -21.04
C PRO A 121 0.73 25.12 -19.85
N ALA A 122 1.53 25.04 -18.78
CA ALA A 122 1.31 25.79 -17.54
C ALA A 122 1.20 27.31 -17.74
N ALA A 123 1.88 27.84 -18.77
CA ALA A 123 1.83 29.27 -19.12
C ALA A 123 0.44 29.75 -19.62
N THR A 124 -0.41 28.83 -20.05
CA THR A 124 -1.76 29.15 -20.57
C THR A 124 -2.86 28.96 -19.53
N VAL A 125 -2.53 28.34 -18.40
CA VAL A 125 -3.49 28.05 -17.33
C VAL A 125 -3.52 29.19 -16.32
N PRO A 126 -4.69 29.74 -15.98
CA PRO A 126 -4.80 30.75 -14.91
C PRO A 126 -4.29 30.21 -13.58
N ALA A 127 -3.56 31.03 -12.83
CA ALA A 127 -2.98 30.63 -11.53
C ALA A 127 -3.99 30.00 -10.56
N PRO A 128 -5.24 30.48 -10.42
CA PRO A 128 -6.24 29.82 -9.57
C PRO A 128 -6.56 28.40 -10.01
N ALA A 129 -6.60 28.13 -11.32
CA ALA A 129 -6.88 26.80 -11.84
C ALA A 129 -5.72 25.82 -11.57
N LEU A 130 -4.46 26.31 -11.63
CA LEU A 130 -3.30 25.52 -11.21
C LEU A 130 -3.38 25.16 -9.73
N VAL A 131 -3.70 26.10 -8.85
CA VAL A 131 -3.86 25.84 -7.41
C VAL A 131 -4.94 24.81 -7.16
N LEU A 132 -6.10 24.93 -7.79
CA LEU A 132 -7.19 23.96 -7.69
C LEU A 132 -6.79 22.59 -8.23
N GLY A 133 -6.04 22.52 -9.32
CA GLY A 133 -5.50 21.27 -9.87
C GLY A 133 -4.57 20.55 -8.88
N TYR A 134 -3.65 21.27 -8.24
CA TYR A 134 -2.75 20.68 -7.25
C TYR A 134 -3.47 20.29 -5.96
N LEU A 135 -4.47 21.04 -5.50
CA LEU A 135 -5.32 20.65 -4.38
C LEU A 135 -6.11 19.36 -4.72
N ALA A 136 -6.65 19.26 -5.94
CA ALA A 136 -7.31 18.05 -6.42
C ALA A 136 -6.35 16.86 -6.42
N TYR A 137 -5.10 17.05 -6.85
CA TYR A 137 -4.08 16.00 -6.84
C TYR A 137 -3.74 15.55 -5.41
N MET A 138 -3.55 16.47 -4.48
CA MET A 138 -3.28 16.16 -3.08
C MET A 138 -4.42 15.32 -2.45
N MET A 139 -5.67 15.72 -2.71
CA MET A 139 -6.84 15.01 -2.23
C MET A 139 -7.02 13.65 -2.94
N GLN A 140 -6.74 13.59 -4.25
CA GLN A 140 -6.75 12.35 -5.02
C GLN A 140 -5.78 11.33 -4.43
N LEU A 141 -4.53 11.70 -4.16
CA LEU A 141 -3.53 10.84 -3.53
C LEU A 141 -4.02 10.29 -2.18
N TYR A 142 -4.58 11.16 -1.35
CA TYR A 142 -5.10 10.76 -0.05
C TYR A 142 -6.25 9.75 -0.16
N PHE A 143 -7.26 10.04 -0.98
CA PHE A 143 -8.43 9.17 -1.10
C PHE A 143 -8.11 7.87 -1.83
N ASP A 144 -7.21 7.90 -2.80
CA ASP A 144 -6.74 6.71 -3.50
C ASP A 144 -6.03 5.76 -2.55
N PHE A 145 -5.09 6.27 -1.76
CA PHE A 145 -4.31 5.47 -0.84
C PHE A 145 -5.12 5.02 0.39
N SER A 146 -5.93 5.92 0.99
CA SER A 146 -6.80 5.53 2.12
C SER A 146 -7.89 4.55 1.70
N GLY A 147 -8.41 4.69 0.48
CA GLY A 147 -9.39 3.75 -0.08
C GLY A 147 -8.81 2.35 -0.24
N TYR A 148 -7.59 2.24 -0.75
CA TYR A 148 -6.90 0.95 -0.83
C TYR A 148 -6.68 0.31 0.55
N SER A 149 -6.22 1.11 1.54
CA SER A 149 -6.02 0.64 2.92
C SER A 149 -7.33 0.13 3.54
N ASP A 150 -8.44 0.85 3.33
CA ASP A 150 -9.75 0.40 3.81
C ASP A 150 -10.19 -0.91 3.16
N MET A 151 -9.95 -1.08 1.85
CA MET A 151 -10.24 -2.34 1.15
C MET A 151 -9.37 -3.49 1.69
N ALA A 152 -8.09 -3.26 1.94
CA ALA A 152 -7.19 -4.27 2.50
C ALA A 152 -7.61 -4.70 3.91
N ILE A 153 -7.97 -3.75 4.79
CA ILE A 153 -8.51 -4.02 6.13
C ILE A 153 -9.82 -4.81 6.02
N GLY A 154 -10.70 -4.42 5.10
CA GLY A 154 -11.96 -5.12 4.84
C GLY A 154 -11.75 -6.58 4.44
N ILE A 155 -10.83 -6.84 3.50
CA ILE A 155 -10.46 -8.21 3.08
C ILE A 155 -9.83 -8.99 4.24
N GLY A 156 -8.92 -8.36 5.02
CA GLY A 156 -8.33 -8.98 6.20
C GLY A 156 -9.39 -9.47 7.19
N SER A 157 -10.42 -8.66 7.41
CA SER A 157 -11.53 -9.00 8.31
C SER A 157 -12.33 -10.23 7.86
N PHE A 158 -12.42 -10.53 6.54
CA PHE A 158 -13.07 -11.76 6.04
C PHE A 158 -12.34 -13.03 6.50
N PHE A 159 -11.02 -12.92 6.68
CA PHE A 159 -10.17 -14.03 7.14
C PHE A 159 -9.95 -14.01 8.65
N GLY A 160 -10.66 -13.16 9.39
CA GLY A 160 -10.47 -12.99 10.84
C GLY A 160 -9.14 -12.34 11.21
N LEU A 161 -8.50 -11.63 10.27
CA LEU A 161 -7.27 -10.90 10.50
C LEU A 161 -7.59 -9.45 10.91
N GLU A 162 -6.89 -8.96 11.91
CA GLU A 162 -6.95 -7.56 12.34
C GLU A 162 -5.74 -6.82 11.77
N LEU A 163 -5.98 -6.01 10.75
CA LEU A 163 -4.94 -5.15 10.18
C LEU A 163 -5.01 -3.77 10.84
N PRO A 164 -3.85 -3.16 11.15
CA PRO A 164 -3.82 -1.83 11.75
C PRO A 164 -4.33 -0.76 10.80
N GLU A 165 -4.89 0.31 11.38
CA GLU A 165 -5.28 1.50 10.64
C GLU A 165 -4.05 2.23 10.10
N ASN A 166 -4.06 2.55 8.81
CA ASN A 166 -2.97 3.28 8.16
C ASN A 166 -3.20 4.80 8.16
N PHE A 167 -4.46 5.22 8.14
CA PHE A 167 -4.85 6.63 8.04
C PHE A 167 -5.73 7.05 9.22
N ASN A 168 -5.22 7.98 10.02
CA ASN A 168 -5.96 8.62 11.10
C ASN A 168 -5.90 10.13 10.92
N TYR A 169 -6.70 10.66 9.99
CA TYR A 169 -6.83 12.09 9.69
C TYR A 169 -5.47 12.83 9.55
N PRO A 170 -4.58 12.41 8.62
CA PRO A 170 -3.21 12.91 8.57
C PRO A 170 -3.10 14.44 8.35
N TYR A 171 -4.09 15.06 7.69
CA TYR A 171 -4.12 16.51 7.50
C TYR A 171 -4.64 17.29 8.70
N LEU A 172 -5.18 16.64 9.71
CA LEU A 172 -5.67 17.24 10.95
C LEU A 172 -4.82 16.86 12.17
N SER A 173 -3.85 15.95 11.99
CA SER A 173 -2.98 15.53 13.08
C SER A 173 -2.04 16.67 13.45
N CYS A 174 -2.09 17.08 14.70
CA CYS A 174 -1.04 17.87 15.34
C CYS A 174 0.07 16.90 15.76
N SER A 175 1.33 17.23 15.43
CA SER A 175 2.53 16.44 15.80
C SER A 175 2.68 16.29 17.30
#